data_e9d5b7f7837cc44566a7aef0a39f7f8d
#
_entry.id   e9d5b7f7837cc44566a7aef0a39f7f8d
#
_cell.length_a   1.000
_cell.length_b   1.000
_cell.length_c   1.000
_cell.angle_alpha   90.00
_cell.angle_beta   90.00
_cell.angle_gamma   90.00
#
_symmetry.space_group_name_H-M   'P 1'
#
loop_
_entity.id
_entity.type
_entity.pdbx_description
1 polymer ?
#
loop_
_entity_poly.entity_id
_entity_poly.type
_entity_poly.pdbx_seq_one_letter_code
_entity_poly.pdbx_strand_id
1 'polypeptide(L)'
;MHAATRTIALVLVMLGLGSAPLAAQANPPPAQANPPPPPAQANPPPPPPSSAAPQGPQYSSIEIVDAGHRFFGTISRGLAQIVEKAGSQFGLPNGYVLGQEAGGAVFAGLRYGEGILYTKNAGDLRVFWQGPSLGFDFGGEGARTMMLVYNLPATDAIYQRFAGIDGSAYFVGGLGMTALTMNNIVVVPIRTGVGVRLGANVGYLKFTPTATWNPF
;
A
#
# COMPACT_ATOMS: atom_id res chain seq x y z
N MET A 1 58.38 10.91 -9.78
CA MET A 1 59.19 9.97 -8.99
C MET A 1 58.37 9.58 -7.75
N HIS A 2 57.95 8.37 -7.64
CA HIS A 2 57.76 7.40 -6.56
C HIS A 2 56.68 6.42 -6.96
N ALA A 3 57.16 5.22 -7.26
CA ALA A 3 56.36 4.06 -7.61
C ALA A 3 55.77 3.44 -6.34
N ALA A 4 54.51 3.01 -6.40
CA ALA A 4 53.90 2.21 -5.37
C ALA A 4 53.76 0.77 -5.87
N THR A 5 54.47 -0.12 -5.22
CA THR A 5 54.65 -1.55 -5.45
C THR A 5 53.39 -2.33 -5.10
N ARG A 6 52.89 -3.14 -6.02
CA ARG A 6 51.80 -4.12 -5.77
C ARG A 6 52.42 -5.43 -5.26
N THR A 7 52.03 -5.86 -4.05
CA THR A 7 52.41 -7.18 -3.50
C THR A 7 51.32 -8.20 -3.89
N ILE A 8 51.71 -9.20 -4.68
CA ILE A 8 50.88 -10.38 -5.02
C ILE A 8 51.20 -11.46 -3.99
N ALA A 9 50.23 -11.88 -3.21
CA ALA A 9 50.33 -13.02 -2.32
C ALA A 9 50.02 -14.31 -3.09
N LEU A 10 51.00 -15.18 -3.22
CA LEU A 10 50.93 -16.49 -3.82
C LEU A 10 50.48 -17.51 -2.75
N VAL A 11 49.28 -18.09 -2.90
CA VAL A 11 48.80 -19.18 -2.02
C VAL A 11 49.20 -20.51 -2.62
N LEU A 12 50.10 -21.20 -1.92
CA LEU A 12 50.59 -22.53 -2.27
C LEU A 12 49.58 -23.60 -1.78
N VAL A 13 49.01 -24.35 -2.70
CA VAL A 13 48.14 -25.51 -2.38
C VAL A 13 49.01 -26.74 -2.25
N MET A 14 49.12 -27.28 -1.06
CA MET A 14 49.75 -28.56 -0.76
C MET A 14 48.75 -29.70 -1.04
N LEU A 15 49.03 -30.55 -2.04
CA LEU A 15 48.37 -31.83 -2.24
C LEU A 15 48.89 -32.83 -1.22
N GLY A 16 48.06 -33.23 -0.26
CA GLY A 16 48.29 -34.40 0.60
C GLY A 16 47.66 -35.66 -0.01
N LEU A 17 48.48 -36.59 -0.45
CA LEU A 17 48.08 -37.94 -0.83
C LEU A 17 47.86 -38.75 0.46
N GLY A 18 46.61 -38.93 0.88
CA GLY A 18 46.19 -39.80 1.96
C GLY A 18 45.61 -41.10 1.40
N SER A 19 46.28 -42.24 1.68
CA SER A 19 45.84 -43.59 1.33
C SER A 19 44.60 -43.95 2.16
N ALA A 20 43.47 -44.25 1.54
CA ALA A 20 42.27 -44.74 2.19
C ALA A 20 42.33 -46.25 2.44
N PRO A 21 41.95 -46.75 3.63
CA PRO A 21 41.76 -48.19 3.86
C PRO A 21 40.43 -48.67 3.23
N LEU A 22 40.50 -49.85 2.66
CA LEU A 22 39.40 -50.60 2.06
C LEU A 22 38.39 -50.96 3.17
N ALA A 23 37.27 -50.24 3.29
CA ALA A 23 36.20 -50.59 4.21
C ALA A 23 35.25 -51.58 3.58
N ALA A 24 35.03 -52.69 4.29
CA ALA A 24 34.11 -53.76 3.94
C ALA A 24 32.69 -53.23 3.73
N GLN A 25 32.05 -53.63 2.62
CA GLN A 25 30.66 -53.34 2.33
C GLN A 25 29.76 -54.06 3.33
N ALA A 26 29.17 -53.31 4.27
CA ALA A 26 28.05 -53.81 5.06
C ALA A 26 26.77 -53.72 4.23
N ASN A 27 26.03 -54.83 4.16
CA ASN A 27 24.72 -54.83 3.52
C ASN A 27 23.78 -53.82 4.16
N PRO A 28 23.05 -53.02 3.36
CA PRO A 28 22.06 -52.11 3.92
C PRO A 28 20.91 -52.88 4.58
N PRO A 29 20.39 -52.40 5.71
CA PRO A 29 19.22 -53.01 6.34
C PRO A 29 18.00 -52.93 5.42
N PRO A 30 17.02 -53.88 5.52
CA PRO A 30 15.84 -53.86 4.70
C PRO A 30 15.05 -52.53 4.89
N ALA A 31 14.65 -51.99 3.77
CA ALA A 31 13.86 -50.73 3.76
C ALA A 31 12.57 -50.91 4.57
N GLN A 32 12.45 -50.16 5.64
CA GLN A 32 11.19 -50.04 6.38
C GLN A 32 10.16 -49.38 5.46
N ALA A 33 9.05 -50.08 5.18
CA ALA A 33 7.95 -49.53 4.46
C ALA A 33 7.39 -48.31 5.24
N ASN A 34 7.40 -47.14 4.64
CA ASN A 34 6.74 -45.96 5.22
C ASN A 34 5.26 -46.24 5.43
N PRO A 35 4.70 -45.87 6.60
CA PRO A 35 3.26 -45.99 6.80
C PRO A 35 2.52 -45.11 5.77
N PRO A 36 1.33 -45.52 5.32
CA PRO A 36 0.56 -44.75 4.37
C PRO A 36 0.29 -43.33 4.94
N PRO A 37 0.30 -42.27 4.11
CA PRO A 37 0.00 -40.93 4.55
C PRO A 37 -1.40 -40.90 5.16
N PRO A 38 -1.61 -40.09 6.25
CA PRO A 38 -2.93 -39.93 6.84
C PRO A 38 -3.89 -39.37 5.79
N PRO A 39 -5.18 -39.75 5.84
CA PRO A 39 -6.19 -39.27 4.91
C PRO A 39 -6.19 -37.73 4.92
N ALA A 40 -6.17 -37.15 3.72
CA ALA A 40 -6.22 -35.69 3.55
C ALA A 40 -7.45 -35.15 4.28
N GLN A 41 -7.22 -34.36 5.32
CA GLN A 41 -8.33 -33.65 5.99
C GLN A 41 -8.92 -32.70 4.95
N ALA A 42 -10.21 -32.93 4.61
CA ALA A 42 -10.96 -32.02 3.77
C ALA A 42 -10.91 -30.64 4.43
N ASN A 43 -10.37 -29.65 3.72
CA ASN A 43 -10.43 -28.26 4.19
C ASN A 43 -11.89 -27.92 4.52
N PRO A 44 -12.17 -27.32 5.68
CA PRO A 44 -13.52 -26.84 5.96
C PRO A 44 -13.95 -25.89 4.83
N PRO A 45 -15.22 -25.93 4.42
CA PRO A 45 -15.72 -25.02 3.40
C PRO A 45 -15.40 -23.58 3.82
N PRO A 46 -15.05 -22.68 2.87
CA PRO A 46 -14.81 -21.28 3.18
C PRO A 46 -16.01 -20.73 3.94
N PRO A 47 -15.80 -19.90 4.97
CA PRO A 47 -16.90 -19.29 5.70
C PRO A 47 -17.78 -18.54 4.70
N PRO A 48 -19.11 -18.55 4.88
CA PRO A 48 -20.01 -17.79 4.02
C PRO A 48 -19.55 -16.33 4.01
N PRO A 49 -19.68 -15.61 2.87
CA PRO A 49 -19.30 -14.21 2.81
C PRO A 49 -19.99 -13.48 3.96
N SER A 50 -19.18 -12.85 4.79
CA SER A 50 -19.68 -12.08 5.94
C SER A 50 -20.72 -11.10 5.41
N SER A 51 -21.95 -11.18 5.92
CA SER A 51 -23.03 -10.26 5.57
C SER A 51 -22.51 -8.86 5.90
N ALA A 52 -22.08 -8.13 4.87
CA ALA A 52 -21.68 -6.75 5.04
C ALA A 52 -22.85 -6.01 5.69
N ALA A 53 -22.62 -5.36 6.83
CA ALA A 53 -23.61 -4.48 7.44
C ALA A 53 -24.14 -3.52 6.35
N PRO A 54 -25.44 -3.14 6.38
CA PRO A 54 -26.03 -2.30 5.35
C PRO A 54 -25.17 -1.03 5.21
N GLN A 55 -24.43 -0.96 4.13
CA GLN A 55 -23.62 0.19 3.81
C GLN A 55 -24.60 1.29 3.41
N GLY A 56 -24.39 2.50 3.96
CA GLY A 56 -25.18 3.67 3.55
C GLY A 56 -25.09 3.93 2.05
N PRO A 57 -25.81 4.95 1.52
CA PRO A 57 -25.82 5.24 0.08
C PRO A 57 -24.39 5.40 -0.46
N GLN A 58 -24.11 4.69 -1.55
CA GLN A 58 -22.80 4.65 -2.19
C GLN A 58 -22.77 5.56 -3.41
N TYR A 59 -21.56 6.01 -3.77
CA TYR A 59 -21.30 6.73 -5.01
C TYR A 59 -21.02 5.75 -6.14
N SER A 60 -21.61 5.98 -7.32
CA SER A 60 -21.25 5.25 -8.53
C SER A 60 -19.86 5.68 -9.04
N SER A 61 -19.23 4.82 -9.84
CA SER A 61 -17.96 5.15 -10.48
C SER A 61 -18.04 6.42 -11.35
N ILE A 62 -19.18 6.65 -11.99
CA ILE A 62 -19.42 7.85 -12.82
C ILE A 62 -19.41 9.11 -11.95
N GLU A 63 -20.14 9.12 -10.82
CA GLU A 63 -20.15 10.26 -9.88
C GLU A 63 -18.76 10.59 -9.35
N ILE A 64 -17.97 9.58 -9.04
CA ILE A 64 -16.58 9.73 -8.58
C ILE A 64 -15.68 10.29 -9.68
N VAL A 65 -15.77 9.75 -10.88
CA VAL A 65 -15.00 10.24 -12.04
C VAL A 65 -15.35 11.68 -12.35
N ASP A 66 -16.63 12.06 -12.34
CA ASP A 66 -17.07 13.43 -12.57
C ASP A 66 -16.59 14.39 -11.48
N ALA A 67 -16.66 13.99 -10.22
CA ALA A 67 -16.11 14.77 -9.10
C ALA A 67 -14.59 14.99 -9.26
N GLY A 68 -13.86 13.94 -9.62
CA GLY A 68 -12.43 14.01 -9.85
C GLY A 68 -12.05 14.85 -11.09
N HIS A 69 -12.80 14.77 -12.17
CA HIS A 69 -12.58 15.63 -13.35
C HIS A 69 -12.73 17.11 -13.02
N ARG A 70 -13.78 17.47 -12.28
CA ARG A 70 -13.96 18.87 -11.83
C ARG A 70 -12.84 19.32 -10.92
N PHE A 71 -12.30 18.41 -10.12
CA PHE A 71 -11.25 18.71 -9.14
C PHE A 71 -9.85 18.76 -9.76
N PHE A 72 -9.45 17.76 -10.52
CA PHE A 72 -8.12 17.68 -11.15
C PHE A 72 -8.00 18.41 -12.49
N GLY A 73 -9.12 18.72 -13.14
CA GLY A 73 -9.14 19.19 -14.53
C GLY A 73 -9.08 18.01 -15.51
N THR A 74 -8.50 18.22 -16.72
CA THR A 74 -8.57 17.31 -17.88
C THR A 74 -7.74 16.00 -17.74
N ILE A 75 -7.53 15.44 -16.57
CA ILE A 75 -6.76 14.19 -16.37
C ILE A 75 -7.68 12.95 -16.48
N SER A 76 -8.41 12.83 -17.58
CA SER A 76 -9.61 11.99 -17.63
C SER A 76 -9.39 10.47 -17.71
N ARG A 77 -8.41 10.00 -18.49
CA ARG A 77 -8.26 8.54 -18.70
C ARG A 77 -7.64 7.82 -17.50
N GLY A 78 -6.60 8.37 -16.92
CA GLY A 78 -5.95 7.77 -15.76
C GLY A 78 -6.86 7.70 -14.54
N LEU A 79 -7.70 8.71 -14.32
CA LEU A 79 -8.64 8.73 -13.21
C LEU A 79 -9.70 7.63 -13.35
N ALA A 80 -10.32 7.49 -14.52
CA ALA A 80 -11.30 6.44 -14.76
C ALA A 80 -10.73 5.04 -14.50
N GLN A 81 -9.51 4.77 -14.97
CA GLN A 81 -8.82 3.49 -14.73
C GLN A 81 -8.50 3.25 -13.26
N ILE A 82 -8.12 4.30 -12.52
CA ILE A 82 -7.89 4.18 -11.07
C ILE A 82 -9.19 3.91 -10.33
N VAL A 83 -10.28 4.62 -10.65
CA VAL A 83 -11.59 4.41 -10.04
C VAL A 83 -12.12 3.00 -10.33
N GLU A 84 -11.96 2.52 -11.56
CA GLU A 84 -12.30 1.15 -11.94
C GLU A 84 -11.46 0.12 -11.16
N LYS A 85 -10.15 0.34 -11.06
CA LYS A 85 -9.25 -0.54 -10.30
C LYS A 85 -9.61 -0.57 -8.82
N ALA A 86 -9.88 0.58 -8.20
CA ALA A 86 -10.30 0.66 -6.81
C ALA A 86 -11.67 0.00 -6.62
N GLY A 87 -12.61 0.23 -7.55
CA GLY A 87 -13.94 -0.38 -7.53
C GLY A 87 -13.91 -1.91 -7.64
N SER A 88 -13.01 -2.47 -8.46
CA SER A 88 -12.83 -3.92 -8.58
C SER A 88 -12.28 -4.57 -7.31
N GLN A 89 -11.57 -3.83 -6.48
CA GLN A 89 -10.95 -4.32 -5.25
C GLN A 89 -11.82 -4.08 -4.00
N PHE A 90 -12.48 -2.94 -3.92
CA PHE A 90 -13.15 -2.47 -2.70
C PHE A 90 -14.64 -2.20 -2.88
N GLY A 91 -15.18 -2.36 -4.09
CA GLY A 91 -16.59 -2.06 -4.41
C GLY A 91 -16.84 -0.57 -4.65
N LEU A 92 -18.03 -0.08 -4.29
CA LEU A 92 -18.41 1.31 -4.44
C LEU A 92 -18.09 2.11 -3.17
N PRO A 93 -17.49 3.29 -3.27
CA PRO A 93 -17.19 4.12 -2.10
C PRO A 93 -18.49 4.73 -1.54
N ASN A 94 -18.55 4.87 -0.22
CA ASN A 94 -19.65 5.58 0.45
C ASN A 94 -19.27 6.99 0.92
N GLY A 95 -18.02 7.40 0.65
CA GLY A 95 -17.52 8.75 0.82
C GLY A 95 -16.34 9.02 -0.10
N TYR A 96 -16.01 10.29 -0.29
CA TYR A 96 -14.75 10.69 -0.89
C TYR A 96 -14.26 12.02 -0.31
N VAL A 97 -12.96 12.22 -0.26
CA VAL A 97 -12.31 13.45 0.19
C VAL A 97 -11.72 14.17 -1.01
N LEU A 98 -11.94 15.47 -1.10
CA LEU A 98 -11.21 16.36 -2.01
C LEU A 98 -10.42 17.37 -1.19
N GLY A 99 -9.13 17.53 -1.50
CA GLY A 99 -8.29 18.42 -0.76
C GLY A 99 -6.90 18.60 -1.32
N GLN A 100 -6.07 19.27 -0.57
CA GLN A 100 -4.70 19.59 -0.92
C GLN A 100 -3.74 19.01 0.11
N GLU A 101 -2.59 18.57 -0.35
CA GLU A 101 -1.54 17.96 0.48
C GLU A 101 -0.22 18.65 0.20
N ALA A 102 0.47 19.07 1.26
CA ALA A 102 1.85 19.54 1.21
C ALA A 102 2.76 18.53 1.88
N GLY A 103 3.94 18.30 1.32
CA GLY A 103 4.91 17.33 1.84
C GLY A 103 6.29 17.53 1.24
N GLY A 104 7.20 16.67 1.62
CA GLY A 104 8.55 16.60 1.07
C GLY A 104 9.64 17.06 2.03
N ALA A 105 10.82 17.40 1.47
CA ALA A 105 12.01 17.74 2.24
C ALA A 105 11.82 18.96 3.17
N VAL A 106 10.93 19.88 2.82
CA VAL A 106 10.61 21.07 3.63
C VAL A 106 9.98 20.70 4.97
N PHE A 107 9.26 19.57 5.02
CA PHE A 107 8.58 19.07 6.22
C PHE A 107 9.25 17.83 6.82
N ALA A 108 10.55 17.67 6.63
CA ALA A 108 11.34 16.57 7.22
C ALA A 108 10.76 15.17 6.93
N GLY A 109 10.29 14.94 5.72
CA GLY A 109 9.72 13.63 5.35
C GLY A 109 8.28 13.41 5.84
N LEU A 110 7.59 14.47 6.24
CA LEU A 110 6.17 14.44 6.62
C LEU A 110 5.31 15.06 5.50
N ARG A 111 4.05 14.71 5.51
CA ARG A 111 3.00 15.31 4.68
C ARG A 111 1.85 15.74 5.56
N TYR A 112 1.24 16.84 5.18
CA TYR A 112 0.08 17.42 5.81
C TYR A 112 -0.93 17.80 4.74
N GLY A 113 -2.20 17.58 5.01
CA GLY A 113 -3.25 17.95 4.09
C GLY A 113 -4.51 18.34 4.80
N GLU A 114 -5.38 19.02 4.05
CA GLU A 114 -6.72 19.38 4.45
C GLU A 114 -7.69 19.23 3.29
N GLY A 115 -8.96 19.00 3.60
CA GLY A 115 -9.99 18.83 2.59
C GLY A 115 -11.37 18.68 3.16
N ILE A 116 -12.30 18.33 2.29
CA ILE A 116 -13.70 18.07 2.64
C ILE A 116 -14.00 16.59 2.32
N LEU A 117 -14.50 15.87 3.29
CA LEU A 117 -15.13 14.57 3.13
C LEU A 117 -16.59 14.79 2.73
N TYR A 118 -16.96 14.24 1.58
CA TYR A 118 -18.32 14.24 1.03
C TYR A 118 -18.98 12.91 1.27
N THR A 119 -20.21 12.91 1.79
CA THR A 119 -21.05 11.72 1.96
C THR A 119 -22.46 11.99 1.48
N LYS A 120 -23.18 10.97 0.98
CA LYS A 120 -24.54 11.16 0.43
C LYS A 120 -25.61 11.43 1.47
N ASN A 121 -25.40 11.05 2.72
CA ASN A 121 -26.45 11.01 3.75
C ASN A 121 -26.08 11.71 5.07
N ALA A 122 -24.81 12.05 5.26
CA ALA A 122 -24.33 12.63 6.52
C ALA A 122 -23.74 14.04 6.37
N GLY A 123 -23.84 14.61 5.14
CA GLY A 123 -23.31 15.94 4.82
C GLY A 123 -21.81 15.95 4.61
N ASP A 124 -21.25 17.16 4.57
CA ASP A 124 -19.85 17.42 4.29
C ASP A 124 -19.10 17.68 5.59
N LEU A 125 -17.89 17.12 5.72
CA LEU A 125 -17.07 17.24 6.92
C LEU A 125 -15.67 17.72 6.56
N ARG A 126 -15.19 18.79 7.21
CA ARG A 126 -13.80 19.21 7.08
C ARG A 126 -12.89 18.21 7.77
N VAL A 127 -11.83 17.78 7.07
CA VAL A 127 -10.87 16.81 7.57
C VAL A 127 -9.45 17.30 7.33
N PHE A 128 -8.57 16.96 8.26
CA PHE A 128 -7.13 17.18 8.16
C PHE A 128 -6.45 15.83 8.23
N TRP A 129 -5.32 15.70 7.55
CA TRP A 129 -4.54 14.47 7.63
C TRP A 129 -3.04 14.74 7.66
N GLN A 130 -2.31 13.82 8.25
CA GLN A 130 -0.87 13.82 8.35
C GLN A 130 -0.31 12.40 8.32
N GLY A 131 0.94 12.30 7.88
CA GLY A 131 1.65 11.02 7.82
C GLY A 131 3.06 11.17 7.27
N PRO A 132 3.81 10.08 7.16
CA PRO A 132 5.13 10.11 6.53
C PRO A 132 4.98 10.42 5.03
N SER A 133 5.90 11.22 4.50
CA SER A 133 6.07 11.45 3.08
C SER A 133 7.25 10.63 2.59
N LEU A 134 7.00 9.70 1.67
CA LEU A 134 8.02 8.90 1.02
C LEU A 134 8.21 9.41 -0.41
N GLY A 135 9.02 10.43 -0.57
CA GLY A 135 9.33 11.00 -1.86
C GLY A 135 9.49 12.52 -1.82
N PHE A 136 10.07 13.06 -2.87
CA PHE A 136 10.19 14.49 -3.07
C PHE A 136 9.09 14.91 -4.06
N ASP A 137 7.95 15.31 -3.55
CA ASP A 137 6.99 16.04 -4.37
C ASP A 137 7.49 17.49 -4.43
N PHE A 138 8.25 17.79 -5.48
CA PHE A 138 8.68 19.15 -5.77
C PHE A 138 7.50 19.92 -6.39
N GLY A 139 6.77 20.61 -5.57
CA GLY A 139 5.82 21.62 -5.99
C GLY A 139 5.58 22.54 -4.82
N GLY A 140 6.00 23.79 -4.89
CA GLY A 140 5.73 24.81 -3.86
C GLY A 140 4.24 25.14 -3.72
N GLU A 141 3.41 24.55 -4.57
CA GLU A 141 1.96 24.54 -4.50
C GLU A 141 1.51 23.13 -4.12
N GLY A 142 0.65 23.02 -3.10
CA GLY A 142 0.17 21.73 -2.59
C GLY A 142 -0.40 20.81 -3.68
N ALA A 143 -0.06 19.53 -3.62
CA ALA A 143 -0.59 18.55 -4.55
C ALA A 143 -2.09 18.33 -4.30
N ARG A 144 -2.90 18.36 -5.36
CA ARG A 144 -4.30 17.98 -5.28
C ARG A 144 -4.42 16.49 -4.98
N THR A 145 -5.23 16.17 -3.98
CA THR A 145 -5.45 14.80 -3.54
C THR A 145 -6.94 14.51 -3.47
N MET A 146 -7.36 13.44 -4.14
CA MET A 146 -8.68 12.86 -3.96
C MET A 146 -8.51 11.54 -3.20
N MET A 147 -9.39 11.23 -2.25
CA MET A 147 -9.36 9.95 -1.55
C MET A 147 -10.73 9.31 -1.62
N LEU A 148 -10.81 8.06 -2.07
CA LEU A 148 -12.04 7.28 -2.01
C LEU A 148 -12.15 6.65 -0.63
N VAL A 149 -13.34 6.64 -0.06
CA VAL A 149 -13.59 6.09 1.29
C VAL A 149 -14.65 5.01 1.19
N TYR A 150 -14.33 3.84 1.72
CA TYR A 150 -15.18 2.65 1.68
C TYR A 150 -15.51 2.20 3.10
N ASN A 151 -16.70 1.67 3.26
CA ASN A 151 -17.19 1.09 4.53
C ASN A 151 -17.17 2.08 5.72
N LEU A 152 -17.31 3.38 5.45
CA LEU A 152 -17.38 4.39 6.50
C LEU A 152 -18.75 4.30 7.20
N PRO A 153 -18.82 3.90 8.50
CA PRO A 153 -20.09 3.72 9.19
C PRO A 153 -20.73 5.06 9.62
N ALA A 154 -19.89 6.04 9.95
CA ALA A 154 -20.27 7.40 10.33
C ALA A 154 -19.13 8.36 9.95
N THR A 155 -19.43 9.65 9.78
CA THR A 155 -18.43 10.62 9.29
C THR A 155 -17.25 10.79 10.24
N ASP A 156 -17.48 10.75 11.53
CA ASP A 156 -16.45 10.87 12.58
C ASP A 156 -15.54 9.64 12.70
N ALA A 157 -16.00 8.48 12.20
CA ALA A 157 -15.18 7.27 12.14
C ALA A 157 -13.97 7.40 11.21
N ILE A 158 -13.88 8.47 10.40
CA ILE A 158 -12.68 8.79 9.62
C ILE A 158 -11.50 9.21 10.51
N TYR A 159 -11.74 9.75 11.72
CA TYR A 159 -10.69 10.29 12.59
C TYR A 159 -9.90 9.20 13.30
N GLN A 160 -9.08 8.49 12.54
CA GLN A 160 -8.19 7.45 13.03
C GLN A 160 -6.95 7.35 12.16
N ARG A 161 -6.06 6.42 12.48
CA ARG A 161 -4.82 6.15 11.73
C ARG A 161 -5.02 4.94 10.83
N PHE A 162 -4.91 5.16 9.53
CA PHE A 162 -4.99 4.12 8.51
C PHE A 162 -3.60 3.66 8.12
N ALA A 163 -3.34 2.37 8.11
CA ALA A 163 -2.09 1.77 7.66
C ALA A 163 -2.19 1.29 6.21
N GLY A 164 -1.06 1.35 5.50
CA GLY A 164 -0.99 0.90 4.10
C GLY A 164 -1.26 -0.60 3.94
N ILE A 165 -1.94 -0.95 2.87
CA ILE A 165 -2.13 -2.33 2.42
C ILE A 165 -1.02 -2.67 1.42
N ASP A 166 -0.24 -3.71 1.69
CA ASP A 166 0.83 -4.16 0.82
C ASP A 166 0.30 -4.54 -0.57
N GLY A 167 1.06 -4.20 -1.61
CA GLY A 167 0.71 -4.51 -2.99
C GLY A 167 -0.47 -3.71 -3.55
N SER A 168 -1.03 -2.74 -2.81
CA SER A 168 -2.17 -1.94 -3.27
C SER A 168 -1.80 -0.76 -4.18
N ALA A 169 -0.52 -0.50 -4.38
CA ALA A 169 -0.07 0.61 -5.23
C ALA A 169 -0.40 0.37 -6.70
N TYR A 170 -0.95 1.38 -7.36
CA TYR A 170 -1.27 1.36 -8.78
C TYR A 170 -1.03 2.73 -9.41
N PHE A 171 -0.47 2.75 -10.63
CA PHE A 171 -0.10 3.97 -11.34
C PHE A 171 -0.57 3.92 -12.78
N VAL A 172 -1.23 4.98 -13.23
CA VAL A 172 -1.68 5.12 -14.62
C VAL A 172 -1.94 6.58 -14.96
N GLY A 173 -1.55 7.01 -16.15
CA GLY A 173 -1.91 8.34 -16.71
C GLY A 173 -1.46 9.52 -15.84
N GLY A 174 -0.31 9.44 -15.16
CA GLY A 174 0.19 10.51 -14.29
C GLY A 174 -0.47 10.58 -12.92
N LEU A 175 -1.32 9.61 -12.59
CA LEU A 175 -1.95 9.45 -11.28
C LEU A 175 -1.44 8.19 -10.60
N GLY A 176 -1.38 8.25 -9.27
CA GLY A 176 -1.07 7.10 -8.43
C GLY A 176 -2.12 6.90 -7.34
N MET A 177 -2.39 5.66 -6.97
CA MET A 177 -3.19 5.33 -5.79
C MET A 177 -2.46 4.33 -4.89
N THR A 178 -2.83 4.32 -3.62
CA THR A 178 -2.52 3.29 -2.64
C THR A 178 -3.73 3.07 -1.76
N ALA A 179 -3.91 1.89 -1.20
CA ALA A 179 -4.99 1.67 -0.24
C ALA A 179 -4.43 1.64 1.20
N LEU A 180 -5.21 2.18 2.11
CA LEU A 180 -4.94 2.23 3.54
C LEU A 180 -6.16 1.69 4.26
N THR A 181 -5.99 1.00 5.38
CA THR A 181 -7.10 0.42 6.12
C THR A 181 -6.98 0.59 7.62
N MET A 182 -8.13 0.67 8.28
CA MET A 182 -8.31 0.59 9.72
C MET A 182 -9.76 0.24 10.05
N ASN A 183 -9.98 -0.73 10.96
CA ASN A 183 -11.33 -1.12 11.41
C ASN A 183 -12.33 -1.36 10.27
N ASN A 184 -11.92 -2.09 9.22
CA ASN A 184 -12.70 -2.36 8.01
C ASN A 184 -13.00 -1.15 7.12
N ILE A 185 -12.63 0.06 7.52
CA ILE A 185 -12.70 1.23 6.65
C ILE A 185 -11.48 1.21 5.74
N VAL A 186 -11.68 1.46 4.44
CA VAL A 186 -10.59 1.59 3.47
C VAL A 186 -10.57 3.00 2.92
N VAL A 187 -9.39 3.60 2.89
CA VAL A 187 -9.14 4.91 2.28
C VAL A 187 -8.15 4.73 1.15
N VAL A 188 -8.49 5.21 -0.04
CA VAL A 188 -7.66 5.11 -1.25
C VAL A 188 -7.28 6.50 -1.75
N PRO A 189 -6.14 7.07 -1.30
CA PRO A 189 -5.62 8.31 -1.83
C PRO A 189 -5.23 8.18 -3.30
N ILE A 190 -5.71 9.12 -4.13
CA ILE A 190 -5.37 9.30 -5.54
C ILE A 190 -4.69 10.65 -5.66
N ARG A 191 -3.48 10.67 -6.22
CA ARG A 191 -2.63 11.87 -6.30
C ARG A 191 -2.14 12.10 -7.72
N THR A 192 -1.93 13.38 -8.06
CA THR A 192 -1.23 13.80 -9.27
C THR A 192 0.26 14.02 -8.97
N GLY A 193 1.10 14.02 -10.00
CA GLY A 193 2.49 14.42 -9.85
C GLY A 193 3.38 13.32 -9.29
N VAL A 194 3.34 12.16 -9.89
CA VAL A 194 4.08 11.00 -9.42
C VAL A 194 5.55 11.07 -9.81
N GLY A 195 6.39 11.37 -8.85
CA GLY A 195 7.71 10.78 -8.83
C GLY A 195 7.56 9.30 -8.52
N VAL A 196 7.57 8.48 -9.57
CA VAL A 196 7.43 7.03 -9.46
C VAL A 196 8.58 6.45 -8.65
N ARG A 197 8.37 6.20 -7.37
CA ARG A 197 9.15 5.22 -6.61
C ARG A 197 8.22 4.10 -6.21
N LEU A 198 8.20 3.11 -7.08
CA LEU A 198 7.54 1.84 -6.88
C LEU A 198 8.03 1.21 -5.57
N GLY A 199 7.12 0.85 -4.69
CA GLY A 199 7.36 -0.17 -3.69
C GLY A 199 7.45 0.24 -2.23
N ALA A 200 7.35 1.50 -1.84
CA ALA A 200 7.36 1.86 -0.44
C ALA A 200 5.96 2.24 0.06
N ASN A 201 5.11 1.28 0.25
CA ASN A 201 3.83 1.43 0.97
C ASN A 201 4.01 1.40 2.48
N VAL A 202 5.12 1.88 2.97
CA VAL A 202 5.31 2.03 4.40
C VAL A 202 4.76 3.40 4.77
N GLY A 203 3.48 3.47 4.92
CA GLY A 203 2.87 4.71 5.29
C GLY A 203 1.61 4.48 6.11
N TYR A 204 1.36 5.39 6.96
CA TYR A 204 0.06 5.58 7.56
C TYR A 204 -0.47 6.97 7.19
N LEU A 205 -1.75 7.15 7.36
CA LEU A 205 -2.42 8.43 7.26
C LEU A 205 -3.30 8.58 8.49
N LYS A 206 -3.04 9.59 9.29
CA LYS A 206 -3.83 9.92 10.48
C LYS A 206 -4.76 11.06 10.14
N PHE A 207 -6.06 10.84 10.28
CA PHE A 207 -7.05 11.90 10.13
C PHE A 207 -7.39 12.53 11.47
N THR A 208 -7.62 13.85 11.44
CA THR A 208 -7.95 14.65 12.63
C THR A 208 -9.01 15.70 12.30
N PRO A 209 -9.86 16.10 13.29
CA PRO A 209 -10.87 17.14 13.09
C PRO A 209 -10.28 18.55 13.02
N THR A 210 -9.07 18.74 13.51
CA THR A 210 -8.35 20.02 13.49
C THR A 210 -6.95 19.83 12.96
N ALA A 211 -6.36 20.88 12.40
CA ALA A 211 -4.98 20.84 11.95
C ALA A 211 -4.05 20.55 13.15
N THR A 212 -3.16 19.58 12.99
CA THR A 212 -2.17 19.23 14.00
C THR A 212 -0.84 18.92 13.35
N TRP A 213 0.26 19.30 14.00
CA TRP A 213 1.61 19.05 13.54
C TRP A 213 2.19 17.73 14.08
N ASN A 214 1.45 17.04 14.95
CA ASN A 214 1.87 15.75 15.50
C ASN A 214 1.30 14.59 14.66
N PRO A 215 2.12 13.97 13.78
CA PRO A 215 1.69 12.84 12.97
C PRO A 215 1.60 11.53 13.76
N PHE A 216 2.09 11.49 14.98
CA PHE A 216 2.16 10.30 15.84
C PHE A 216 0.98 10.14 16.80
#